data_b8d716e847bef4bd4a0e0a3a2b11139f
#
_entry.id   b8d716e847bef4bd4a0e0a3a2b11139f
#
_cell.length_a   1.000
_cell.length_b   1.000
_cell.length_c   1.000
_cell.angle_alpha   90.00
_cell.angle_beta   90.00
_cell.angle_gamma   90.00
#
_symmetry.space_group_name_H-M   'P 1'
#
loop_
_entity.id
_entity.type
_entity.pdbx_description
1 polymer ?
#
loop_
_entity_poly.entity_id
_entity_poly.type
_entity_poly.pdbx_seq_one_letter_code
_entity_poly.pdbx_strand_id
1 'polypeptide(L)'
;MAYNVSQIKNIVNDSVKDALGANYSATKQETSDFVSLGKQLANFNAYEGFFGALANRIVRTIYFIRTYEGSSRSVLRDEHEYGAFIQKVYYDLPEAVDNPTWSIPNGVGKYVQASPYDVQAIVGVSSLIFGGKGTWSIEIVRPIEQIKSAFLEESAMMNFISGLYEAVENAFKLQEEEITNLAVNTAMASSLDGGIARNLLAEYNAKYSQSLTVATALISADFLRFASKEINRAVKNMGKMSTAFNKAGYKTFTTPDRMVVEMLSEFASATDMYLQSDTFHDELTALPNYEDVPFWQASGKDFDFNTCSSINIEHDDLDNDVSQSGIICFIHDIENVAAYFGNRRAWEIVNPRSEVVVHGEKAEKGFAVDDHANAVVFYLGSSGTVSLAEIEHGSASLSSSVAYRGNNIIVTCTPASGYHVKSVNVGDVDLEKIDNTHYAYKATDSNATITVTMEANS
;
A
#
# COMPACT_ATOMS: atom_id res chain seq x y z
N MET A 1 -5.08 -18.90 17.73
CA MET A 1 -4.96 -20.03 18.72
C MET A 1 -6.25 -20.14 19.51
N ALA A 2 -6.88 -21.32 19.54
CA ALA A 2 -8.05 -21.53 20.38
C ALA A 2 -7.64 -21.55 21.86
N TYR A 3 -8.34 -20.83 22.69
CA TYR A 3 -8.11 -20.86 24.14
C TYR A 3 -8.38 -22.25 24.71
N ASN A 4 -7.51 -22.70 25.63
CA ASN A 4 -7.74 -23.92 26.38
C ASN A 4 -8.88 -23.69 27.42
N VAL A 5 -9.69 -24.72 27.66
CA VAL A 5 -10.79 -24.71 28.64
C VAL A 5 -10.36 -24.17 30.00
N SER A 6 -9.17 -24.53 30.48
CA SER A 6 -8.63 -24.03 31.75
C SER A 6 -8.32 -22.53 31.74
N GLN A 7 -7.88 -21.98 30.60
CA GLN A 7 -7.62 -20.55 30.46
C GLN A 7 -8.93 -19.74 30.49
N ILE A 8 -9.96 -20.20 29.79
CA ILE A 8 -11.28 -19.55 29.80
C ILE A 8 -11.88 -19.59 31.22
N LYS A 9 -11.79 -20.73 31.91
CA LYS A 9 -12.24 -20.84 33.30
C LYS A 9 -11.52 -19.85 34.23
N ASN A 10 -10.21 -19.69 34.08
CA ASN A 10 -9.44 -18.73 34.87
C ASN A 10 -9.87 -17.28 34.58
N ILE A 11 -10.06 -16.91 33.32
CA ILE A 11 -10.53 -15.57 32.92
C ILE A 11 -11.91 -15.27 33.52
N VAL A 12 -12.84 -16.20 33.41
CA VAL A 12 -14.19 -16.05 34.00
C VAL A 12 -14.11 -15.90 35.52
N ASN A 13 -13.34 -16.75 36.18
CA ASN A 13 -13.19 -16.72 37.63
C ASN A 13 -12.59 -15.40 38.14
N ASP A 14 -11.58 -14.89 37.44
CA ASP A 14 -10.95 -13.63 37.77
C ASP A 14 -11.89 -12.44 37.46
N SER A 15 -12.70 -12.50 36.41
CA SER A 15 -13.69 -11.46 36.09
C SER A 15 -14.81 -11.42 37.13
N VAL A 16 -15.19 -12.58 37.68
CA VAL A 16 -16.13 -12.66 38.78
C VAL A 16 -15.56 -12.05 40.07
N LYS A 17 -14.27 -12.33 40.36
CA LYS A 17 -13.57 -11.71 41.49
C LYS A 17 -13.52 -10.18 41.40
N ASP A 18 -13.28 -9.65 40.19
CA ASP A 18 -13.26 -8.21 39.97
C ASP A 18 -14.65 -7.59 40.15
N ALA A 19 -15.70 -8.32 39.74
CA ALA A 19 -17.09 -7.83 39.83
C ALA A 19 -17.71 -7.96 41.22
N LEU A 20 -17.49 -9.05 41.94
CA LEU A 20 -18.12 -9.37 43.24
C LEU A 20 -17.16 -9.36 44.44
N GLY A 21 -15.84 -9.22 44.18
CA GLY A 21 -14.80 -9.23 45.20
C GLY A 21 -14.11 -10.61 45.37
N ALA A 22 -12.95 -10.60 46.03
CA ALA A 22 -12.04 -11.76 46.12
C ALA A 22 -12.65 -13.01 46.82
N ASN A 23 -13.71 -12.87 47.55
CA ASN A 23 -14.39 -13.97 48.24
C ASN A 23 -15.28 -14.80 47.33
N TYR A 24 -15.60 -14.31 46.14
CA TYR A 24 -16.44 -14.96 45.15
C TYR A 24 -15.53 -15.56 44.04
N SER A 25 -15.15 -16.80 44.20
CA SER A 25 -14.40 -17.52 43.19
C SER A 25 -14.73 -19.01 43.20
N ALA A 26 -14.70 -19.63 42.01
CA ALA A 26 -14.84 -21.08 41.92
C ALA A 26 -13.59 -21.76 42.51
N THR A 27 -13.77 -22.45 43.62
CA THR A 27 -12.66 -23.06 44.38
C THR A 27 -12.06 -24.28 43.67
N LYS A 28 -12.86 -25.02 42.89
CA LYS A 28 -12.46 -26.28 42.26
C LYS A 28 -12.52 -26.29 40.74
N GLN A 29 -13.01 -25.24 40.14
CA GLN A 29 -13.24 -25.12 38.68
C GLN A 29 -14.17 -26.23 38.12
N GLU A 30 -15.11 -26.72 38.95
CA GLU A 30 -16.14 -27.64 38.53
C GLU A 30 -17.37 -26.94 37.99
N THR A 31 -18.18 -27.61 37.16
CA THR A 31 -19.38 -27.06 36.52
C THR A 31 -20.36 -26.47 37.51
N SER A 32 -20.55 -27.15 38.67
CA SER A 32 -21.46 -26.68 39.76
C SER A 32 -21.04 -25.34 40.33
N ASP A 33 -19.74 -25.08 40.42
CA ASP A 33 -19.19 -23.81 40.96
C ASP A 33 -19.43 -22.68 40.02
N PHE A 34 -19.26 -22.86 38.71
CA PHE A 34 -19.55 -21.82 37.72
C PHE A 34 -21.04 -21.52 37.56
N VAL A 35 -21.92 -22.51 37.67
CA VAL A 35 -23.36 -22.30 37.71
C VAL A 35 -23.75 -21.53 38.96
N SER A 36 -23.13 -21.84 40.11
CA SER A 36 -23.38 -21.09 41.35
C SER A 36 -22.93 -19.64 41.28
N LEU A 37 -21.78 -19.37 40.66
CA LEU A 37 -21.29 -18.00 40.38
C LEU A 37 -22.21 -17.23 39.43
N GLY A 38 -22.73 -17.88 38.39
CA GLY A 38 -23.71 -17.28 37.49
C GLY A 38 -25.01 -16.86 38.22
N LYS A 39 -25.50 -17.71 39.14
CA LYS A 39 -26.65 -17.38 39.98
C LYS A 39 -26.35 -16.22 40.93
N GLN A 40 -25.15 -16.14 41.50
CA GLN A 40 -24.74 -15.02 42.36
C GLN A 40 -24.65 -13.71 41.57
N LEU A 41 -24.05 -13.72 40.36
CA LEU A 41 -24.04 -12.57 39.47
C LEU A 41 -25.46 -12.07 39.16
N ALA A 42 -26.39 -13.01 38.90
CA ALA A 42 -27.81 -12.68 38.71
C ALA A 42 -28.46 -12.06 39.92
N ASN A 43 -28.23 -12.61 41.12
CA ASN A 43 -28.83 -12.15 42.36
C ASN A 43 -28.31 -10.76 42.77
N PHE A 44 -27.05 -10.45 42.51
CA PHE A 44 -26.47 -9.15 42.85
C PHE A 44 -26.59 -8.11 41.73
N ASN A 45 -27.23 -8.45 40.62
CA ASN A 45 -27.31 -7.60 39.40
C ASN A 45 -25.95 -7.04 38.94
N ALA A 46 -24.89 -7.86 39.13
CA ALA A 46 -23.49 -7.48 38.89
C ALA A 46 -22.99 -7.81 37.50
N TYR A 47 -23.91 -7.97 36.52
CA TYR A 47 -23.53 -8.30 35.13
C TYR A 47 -22.68 -7.21 34.49
N GLU A 48 -22.94 -5.96 34.76
CA GLU A 48 -22.19 -4.84 34.23
C GLU A 48 -20.73 -4.90 34.68
N GLY A 49 -20.47 -5.07 35.96
CA GLY A 49 -19.13 -5.22 36.52
C GLY A 49 -18.40 -6.46 35.99
N PHE A 50 -19.12 -7.58 35.85
CA PHE A 50 -18.55 -8.83 35.31
C PHE A 50 -18.14 -8.69 33.85
N PHE A 51 -19.01 -8.15 32.98
CA PHE A 51 -18.71 -8.01 31.56
C PHE A 51 -17.67 -6.93 31.32
N GLY A 52 -17.66 -5.85 32.11
CA GLY A 52 -16.58 -4.86 32.05
C GLY A 52 -15.23 -5.45 32.44
N ALA A 53 -15.17 -6.28 33.49
CA ALA A 53 -13.95 -6.98 33.87
C ALA A 53 -13.54 -8.03 32.84
N LEU A 54 -14.50 -8.77 32.28
CA LEU A 54 -14.27 -9.73 31.19
C LEU A 54 -13.73 -9.03 29.94
N ALA A 55 -14.34 -7.94 29.52
CA ALA A 55 -13.91 -7.15 28.40
C ALA A 55 -12.47 -6.63 28.55
N ASN A 56 -12.14 -6.05 29.70
CA ASN A 56 -10.78 -5.59 30.00
C ASN A 56 -9.74 -6.72 29.97
N ARG A 57 -10.15 -7.94 30.40
CA ARG A 57 -9.26 -9.11 30.34
C ARG A 57 -9.11 -9.65 28.94
N ILE A 58 -10.17 -9.61 28.14
CA ILE A 58 -10.12 -9.92 26.70
C ILE A 58 -9.11 -9.00 26.02
N VAL A 59 -9.26 -7.70 26.19
CA VAL A 59 -8.34 -6.71 25.60
C VAL A 59 -6.88 -6.94 26.08
N ARG A 60 -6.68 -7.13 27.39
CA ARG A 60 -5.33 -7.40 27.92
C ARG A 60 -4.74 -8.72 27.42
N THR A 61 -5.56 -9.76 27.33
CA THR A 61 -5.11 -11.07 26.88
C THR A 61 -4.76 -11.06 25.39
N ILE A 62 -5.55 -10.39 24.58
CA ILE A 62 -5.28 -10.20 23.14
C ILE A 62 -4.03 -9.35 22.95
N TYR A 63 -3.84 -8.30 23.72
CA TYR A 63 -2.63 -7.47 23.67
C TYR A 63 -1.36 -8.26 24.05
N PHE A 64 -1.42 -9.18 25.04
CA PHE A 64 -0.30 -10.03 25.43
C PHE A 64 -0.06 -11.21 24.49
N ILE A 65 -1.10 -11.74 23.83
CA ILE A 65 -1.00 -12.84 22.83
C ILE A 65 -0.60 -12.28 21.47
N ARG A 66 -0.70 -10.99 21.27
CA ARG A 66 -0.16 -10.27 20.13
C ARG A 66 1.37 -10.20 20.13
N THR A 67 2.03 -11.33 20.27
CA THR A 67 3.24 -11.57 19.50
C THR A 67 2.74 -11.82 18.08
N TYR A 68 2.66 -10.74 17.36
CA TYR A 68 1.99 -10.63 16.10
C TYR A 68 2.67 -11.47 15.02
N GLU A 69 2.08 -12.56 14.64
CA GLU A 69 2.40 -13.32 13.42
C GLU A 69 1.25 -13.24 12.40
N GLY A 70 0.57 -12.13 12.31
CA GLY A 70 -0.77 -12.21 11.74
C GLY A 70 -1.14 -11.30 10.60
N SER A 71 -0.37 -10.30 10.19
CA SER A 71 -0.62 -9.64 8.91
C SER A 71 0.22 -10.32 7.84
N SER A 72 -0.42 -10.81 6.81
CA SER A 72 0.28 -11.32 5.62
C SER A 72 1.06 -10.23 4.87
N ARG A 73 0.93 -8.97 5.28
CA ARG A 73 1.58 -7.82 4.66
C ARG A 73 2.51 -7.11 5.62
N SER A 74 3.73 -6.85 5.17
CA SER A 74 4.79 -6.14 5.89
C SER A 74 4.49 -4.65 6.15
N VAL A 75 3.34 -4.17 5.73
CA VAL A 75 2.91 -2.77 5.81
C VAL A 75 2.36 -2.41 7.18
N LEU A 76 1.80 -3.38 7.93
CA LEU A 76 1.23 -3.13 9.24
C LEU A 76 2.34 -2.92 10.27
N ARG A 77 2.25 -1.86 11.06
CA ARG A 77 3.22 -1.48 12.09
C ARG A 77 2.55 -1.30 13.44
N ASP A 78 3.36 -1.47 14.48
CA ASP A 78 2.92 -1.18 15.84
C ASP A 78 2.60 0.31 16.01
N GLU A 79 1.61 0.60 16.87
CA GLU A 79 1.25 1.97 17.19
C GLU A 79 2.38 2.69 17.92
N HIS A 80 2.60 3.95 17.56
CA HIS A 80 3.46 4.83 18.32
C HIS A 80 2.80 5.18 19.66
N GLU A 81 3.47 4.84 20.75
CA GLU A 81 2.97 5.00 22.10
C GLU A 81 2.75 6.48 22.47
N TYR A 82 3.48 7.38 21.80
CA TYR A 82 3.42 8.82 22.04
C TYR A 82 3.34 9.62 20.75
N GLY A 83 2.29 10.41 20.60
CA GLY A 83 2.13 11.39 19.53
C GLY A 83 1.10 11.03 18.46
N ALA A 84 0.45 12.05 17.93
CA ALA A 84 -0.53 11.92 16.85
C ALA A 84 0.10 12.03 15.45
N PHE A 85 1.38 12.40 15.38
CA PHE A 85 2.06 12.73 14.14
C PHE A 85 3.44 12.09 14.07
N ILE A 86 3.81 11.63 12.86
CA ILE A 86 5.14 11.14 12.52
C ILE A 86 5.79 12.21 11.66
N GLN A 87 6.95 12.68 12.05
CA GLN A 87 7.76 13.59 11.24
C GLN A 87 8.91 12.82 10.61
N LYS A 88 9.00 12.84 9.28
CA LYS A 88 10.18 12.38 8.53
C LYS A 88 10.95 13.59 8.00
N VAL A 89 12.26 13.56 8.13
CA VAL A 89 13.16 14.61 7.67
C VAL A 89 14.04 14.06 6.56
N TYR A 90 14.08 14.74 5.43
CA TYR A 90 14.85 14.36 4.25
C TYR A 90 15.96 15.37 3.99
N TYR A 91 17.12 14.87 3.61
CA TYR A 91 18.28 15.69 3.28
C TYR A 91 18.63 15.49 1.81
N ASP A 92 18.71 16.59 1.07
CA ASP A 92 19.18 16.55 -0.31
C ASP A 92 20.66 16.16 -0.34
N LEU A 93 21.05 15.42 -1.38
CA LEU A 93 22.44 15.02 -1.55
C LEU A 93 23.24 16.22 -2.09
N PRO A 94 24.36 16.58 -1.46
CA PRO A 94 25.25 17.59 -2.01
C PRO A 94 25.87 17.08 -3.32
N GLU A 95 25.98 17.98 -4.29
CA GLU A 95 26.68 17.68 -5.53
C GLU A 95 28.19 17.77 -5.33
N ALA A 96 28.90 16.81 -5.93
CA ALA A 96 30.36 16.87 -5.99
C ALA A 96 30.77 17.94 -6.99
N VAL A 97 31.62 18.86 -6.54
CA VAL A 97 32.22 19.88 -7.40
C VAL A 97 33.66 19.50 -7.71
N ASP A 98 33.99 19.43 -9.00
CA ASP A 98 35.36 19.15 -9.42
C ASP A 98 36.31 20.24 -8.94
N ASN A 99 37.48 19.84 -8.43
CA ASN A 99 38.50 20.79 -8.03
C ASN A 99 39.19 21.36 -9.30
N PRO A 100 39.01 22.66 -9.62
CA PRO A 100 39.55 23.22 -10.86
C PRO A 100 41.08 23.21 -10.92
N THR A 101 41.77 23.03 -9.81
CA THR A 101 43.23 22.94 -9.80
C THR A 101 43.78 21.62 -10.35
N TRP A 102 42.93 20.59 -10.50
CA TRP A 102 43.28 19.28 -11.05
C TRP A 102 42.79 19.08 -12.48
N SER A 103 41.97 19.98 -13.00
CA SER A 103 41.52 19.93 -14.40
C SER A 103 42.57 20.56 -15.29
N ILE A 104 43.04 19.82 -16.31
CA ILE A 104 43.88 20.35 -17.38
C ILE A 104 42.97 21.27 -18.21
N PRO A 105 43.30 22.58 -18.37
CA PRO A 105 42.47 23.49 -19.14
C PRO A 105 42.44 23.09 -20.62
N ASN A 106 41.27 22.79 -21.16
CA ASN A 106 41.05 22.70 -22.61
C ASN A 106 41.07 24.12 -23.19
N GLY A 107 42.16 24.84 -23.16
CA GLY A 107 42.48 26.03 -23.94
C GLY A 107 41.54 27.25 -23.89
N VAL A 108 40.37 27.20 -23.30
CA VAL A 108 39.33 28.25 -23.33
C VAL A 108 38.63 28.39 -21.96
N GLY A 109 39.25 28.04 -20.88
CA GLY A 109 38.62 28.13 -19.57
C GLY A 109 39.24 29.19 -18.70
N LYS A 110 38.51 30.26 -18.39
CA LYS A 110 38.78 31.08 -17.23
C LYS A 110 38.51 30.17 -15.99
N TYR A 111 39.55 29.88 -15.23
CA TYR A 111 39.34 29.30 -13.90
C TYR A 111 38.53 30.29 -13.08
N VAL A 112 37.31 29.95 -12.73
CA VAL A 112 36.61 30.62 -11.65
C VAL A 112 37.17 30.00 -10.39
N GLN A 113 38.15 30.67 -9.81
CA GLN A 113 38.67 30.29 -8.48
C GLN A 113 37.54 30.63 -7.51
N ALA A 114 36.85 29.62 -6.98
CA ALA A 114 35.87 29.83 -5.93
C ALA A 114 36.55 30.52 -4.76
N SER A 115 36.06 31.66 -4.35
CA SER A 115 36.54 32.36 -3.18
C SER A 115 36.22 31.53 -1.95
N PRO A 116 37.12 31.39 -0.98
CA PRO A 116 36.80 30.71 0.29
C PRO A 116 35.68 31.43 1.08
N TYR A 117 35.29 32.62 0.62
CA TYR A 117 34.18 33.39 1.17
C TYR A 117 32.88 33.29 0.32
N ASP A 118 32.89 32.55 -0.77
CA ASP A 118 31.68 32.26 -1.51
C ASP A 118 30.73 31.41 -0.68
N VAL A 119 29.49 31.85 -0.57
CA VAL A 119 28.44 31.08 0.11
C VAL A 119 28.21 29.80 -0.68
N GLN A 120 28.61 28.67 -0.09
CA GLN A 120 28.31 27.38 -0.68
C GLN A 120 26.82 27.10 -0.58
N ALA A 121 26.27 26.39 -1.56
CA ALA A 121 24.87 25.98 -1.55
C ALA A 121 24.58 25.18 -0.25
N ILE A 122 23.58 25.65 0.48
CA ILE A 122 23.09 24.94 1.65
C ILE A 122 22.36 23.68 1.16
N VAL A 123 22.68 22.52 1.71
CA VAL A 123 21.95 21.29 1.44
C VAL A 123 20.49 21.48 1.84
N GLY A 124 19.59 21.26 0.93
CA GLY A 124 18.15 21.33 1.17
C GLY A 124 17.74 20.33 2.25
N VAL A 125 16.87 20.75 3.13
CA VAL A 125 16.25 19.91 4.14
C VAL A 125 14.74 20.07 4.01
N SER A 126 14.03 19.00 3.76
CA SER A 126 12.58 18.98 3.75
C SER A 126 12.04 18.09 4.87
N SER A 127 10.85 18.37 5.37
CA SER A 127 10.21 17.53 6.36
C SER A 127 8.75 17.31 5.99
N LEU A 128 8.31 16.07 6.13
CA LEU A 128 6.92 15.68 5.99
C LEU A 128 6.36 15.29 7.36
N ILE A 129 5.14 15.68 7.61
CA ILE A 129 4.41 15.33 8.82
C ILE A 129 3.22 14.47 8.39
N PHE A 130 3.25 13.22 8.83
CA PHE A 130 2.15 12.28 8.64
C PHE A 130 1.30 12.27 9.89
N GLY A 131 0.00 12.48 9.75
CA GLY A 131 -0.91 12.50 10.87
C GLY A 131 -2.34 12.26 10.43
N GLY A 132 -3.15 11.84 11.36
CA GLY A 132 -4.54 11.54 11.13
C GLY A 132 -4.89 10.19 11.74
N LYS A 133 -5.35 10.19 12.99
CA LYS A 133 -5.88 9.00 13.64
C LYS A 133 -7.40 9.02 13.56
N GLY A 134 -7.97 7.98 12.92
CA GLY A 134 -9.38 7.67 12.99
C GLY A 134 -9.66 6.78 14.20
N THR A 135 -10.82 6.95 14.81
CA THR A 135 -11.33 6.01 15.83
C THR A 135 -12.49 5.22 15.26
N TRP A 136 -12.56 3.96 15.59
CA TRP A 136 -13.66 3.09 15.22
C TRP A 136 -14.06 2.21 16.39
N SER A 137 -15.29 1.69 16.37
CA SER A 137 -15.81 0.84 17.42
C SER A 137 -16.55 -0.36 16.85
N ILE A 138 -16.41 -1.48 17.53
CA ILE A 138 -17.23 -2.67 17.33
C ILE A 138 -18.17 -2.79 18.51
N GLU A 139 -19.46 -2.97 18.26
CA GLU A 139 -20.46 -3.13 19.29
C GLU A 139 -21.16 -4.48 19.14
N ILE A 140 -21.21 -5.23 20.23
CA ILE A 140 -21.94 -6.50 20.33
C ILE A 140 -23.06 -6.32 21.32
N VAL A 141 -24.30 -6.48 20.85
CA VAL A 141 -25.51 -6.38 21.68
C VAL A 141 -25.95 -7.77 22.08
N ARG A 142 -26.09 -8.02 23.38
CA ARG A 142 -26.53 -9.31 23.93
C ARG A 142 -27.75 -9.13 24.86
N PRO A 143 -28.84 -9.86 24.60
CA PRO A 143 -29.96 -9.90 25.53
C PRO A 143 -29.55 -10.51 26.89
N ILE A 144 -30.01 -9.94 27.99
CA ILE A 144 -29.71 -10.42 29.35
C ILE A 144 -30.20 -11.85 29.55
N GLU A 145 -31.30 -12.24 28.93
CA GLU A 145 -31.81 -13.62 28.95
C GLU A 145 -30.83 -14.61 28.33
N GLN A 146 -30.17 -14.24 27.25
CA GLN A 146 -29.16 -15.09 26.60
C GLN A 146 -27.94 -15.27 27.51
N ILE A 147 -27.54 -14.23 28.21
CA ILE A 147 -26.45 -14.30 29.20
C ILE A 147 -26.83 -15.21 30.36
N LYS A 148 -28.02 -15.07 30.91
CA LYS A 148 -28.54 -15.94 31.99
C LYS A 148 -28.60 -17.39 31.57
N SER A 149 -29.02 -17.70 30.33
CA SER A 149 -29.10 -19.05 29.82
C SER A 149 -27.70 -19.68 29.62
N ALA A 150 -26.68 -18.91 29.23
CA ALA A 150 -25.32 -19.38 29.08
C ALA A 150 -24.70 -19.88 30.41
N PHE A 151 -25.12 -19.35 31.55
CA PHE A 151 -24.65 -19.79 32.88
C PHE A 151 -25.36 -21.03 33.42
N LEU A 152 -26.37 -21.58 32.75
CA LEU A 152 -27.05 -22.78 33.19
C LEU A 152 -26.24 -24.05 32.97
N GLU A 153 -25.39 -24.08 31.95
CA GLU A 153 -24.56 -25.22 31.60
C GLU A 153 -23.11 -24.80 31.30
N GLU A 154 -22.12 -25.62 31.66
CA GLU A 154 -20.70 -25.35 31.41
C GLU A 154 -20.41 -25.19 29.90
N SER A 155 -20.95 -26.12 29.10
CA SER A 155 -20.75 -26.07 27.63
C SER A 155 -21.33 -24.85 26.99
N ALA A 156 -22.51 -24.38 27.43
CA ALA A 156 -23.15 -23.17 26.95
C ALA A 156 -22.35 -21.92 27.32
N MET A 157 -21.84 -21.85 28.54
CA MET A 157 -20.97 -20.77 29.00
C MET A 157 -19.66 -20.71 28.21
N MET A 158 -19.00 -21.84 28.00
CA MET A 158 -17.76 -21.90 27.25
C MET A 158 -17.96 -21.48 25.80
N ASN A 159 -19.03 -21.99 25.16
CA ASN A 159 -19.37 -21.62 23.80
C ASN A 159 -19.74 -20.13 23.67
N PHE A 160 -20.44 -19.58 24.65
CA PHE A 160 -20.79 -18.17 24.67
C PHE A 160 -19.54 -17.27 24.74
N ILE A 161 -18.64 -17.56 25.68
CA ILE A 161 -17.40 -16.80 25.85
C ILE A 161 -16.48 -16.97 24.64
N SER A 162 -16.27 -18.20 24.17
CA SER A 162 -15.47 -18.45 22.97
C SER A 162 -16.03 -17.74 21.74
N GLY A 163 -17.36 -17.81 21.55
CA GLY A 163 -17.99 -17.12 20.42
C GLY A 163 -17.90 -15.59 20.51
N LEU A 164 -17.91 -15.01 21.70
CA LEU A 164 -17.70 -13.59 21.91
C LEU A 164 -16.27 -13.18 21.52
N TYR A 165 -15.28 -13.94 22.03
CA TYR A 165 -13.88 -13.72 21.69
C TYR A 165 -13.62 -13.84 20.19
N GLU A 166 -14.12 -14.92 19.59
CA GLU A 166 -13.91 -15.21 18.17
C GLU A 166 -14.55 -14.13 17.28
N ALA A 167 -15.76 -13.67 17.62
CA ALA A 167 -16.43 -12.63 16.85
C ALA A 167 -15.70 -11.29 16.93
N VAL A 168 -15.23 -10.89 18.10
CA VAL A 168 -14.47 -9.65 18.28
C VAL A 168 -13.14 -9.73 17.57
N GLU A 169 -12.39 -10.82 17.75
CA GLU A 169 -11.09 -10.99 17.13
C GLU A 169 -11.17 -11.02 15.60
N ASN A 170 -12.16 -11.73 15.05
CA ASN A 170 -12.38 -11.76 13.60
C ASN A 170 -12.75 -10.37 13.06
N ALA A 171 -13.56 -9.60 13.79
CA ALA A 171 -13.89 -8.24 13.40
C ALA A 171 -12.68 -7.31 13.45
N PHE A 172 -11.79 -7.48 14.43
CA PHE A 172 -10.52 -6.75 14.49
C PHE A 172 -9.58 -7.09 13.32
N LYS A 173 -9.41 -8.38 13.02
CA LYS A 173 -8.59 -8.82 11.88
C LYS A 173 -9.11 -8.28 10.56
N LEU A 174 -10.44 -8.27 10.39
CA LEU A 174 -11.05 -7.70 9.18
C LEU A 174 -10.75 -6.20 9.07
N GLN A 175 -10.81 -5.44 10.16
CA GLN A 175 -10.48 -4.02 10.16
C GLN A 175 -8.99 -3.75 9.95
N GLU A 176 -8.10 -4.60 10.46
CA GLU A 176 -6.66 -4.53 10.18
C GLU A 176 -6.39 -4.76 8.69
N GLU A 177 -7.06 -5.73 8.08
CA GLU A 177 -6.95 -6.01 6.65
C GLU A 177 -7.50 -4.84 5.81
N GLU A 178 -8.64 -4.29 6.18
CA GLU A 178 -9.24 -3.15 5.48
C GLU A 178 -8.33 -1.92 5.48
N ILE A 179 -7.73 -1.55 6.63
CA ILE A 179 -6.84 -0.39 6.70
C ILE A 179 -5.54 -0.63 5.95
N THR A 180 -5.02 -1.87 5.99
CA THR A 180 -3.82 -2.25 5.25
C THR A 180 -4.06 -2.18 3.75
N ASN A 181 -5.18 -2.73 3.28
CA ASN A 181 -5.59 -2.66 1.88
C ASN A 181 -5.79 -1.20 1.43
N LEU A 182 -6.44 -0.38 2.25
CA LEU A 182 -6.63 1.04 1.94
C LEU A 182 -5.28 1.76 1.82
N ALA A 183 -4.35 1.53 2.74
CA ALA A 183 -3.02 2.14 2.73
C ALA A 183 -2.24 1.76 1.45
N VAL A 184 -2.19 0.48 1.11
CA VAL A 184 -1.50 -0.01 -0.09
C VAL A 184 -2.17 0.52 -1.37
N ASN A 185 -3.50 0.48 -1.44
CA ASN A 185 -4.24 0.99 -2.60
C ASN A 185 -4.04 2.51 -2.79
N THR A 186 -3.96 3.27 -1.69
CA THR A 186 -3.66 4.72 -1.75
C THR A 186 -2.22 4.96 -2.24
N ALA A 187 -1.24 4.15 -1.80
CA ALA A 187 0.13 4.24 -2.28
C ALA A 187 0.26 3.87 -3.77
N MET A 188 -0.47 2.84 -4.22
CA MET A 188 -0.56 2.52 -5.65
C MET A 188 -1.19 3.67 -6.43
N ALA A 189 -2.27 4.26 -5.91
CA ALA A 189 -2.91 5.41 -6.56
C ALA A 189 -1.96 6.61 -6.65
N SER A 190 -1.21 6.92 -5.59
CA SER A 190 -0.17 7.97 -5.61
C SER A 190 0.92 7.69 -6.65
N SER A 191 1.38 6.44 -6.74
CA SER A 191 2.37 6.03 -7.74
C SER A 191 1.83 6.15 -9.17
N LEU A 192 0.56 5.80 -9.40
CA LEU A 192 -0.11 5.93 -10.69
C LEU A 192 -0.30 7.40 -11.08
N ASP A 193 -0.73 8.24 -10.15
CA ASP A 193 -0.90 9.69 -10.33
C ASP A 193 0.45 10.37 -10.63
N GLY A 194 1.51 9.99 -9.91
CA GLY A 194 2.88 10.44 -10.17
C GLY A 194 3.53 9.88 -11.45
N GLY A 195 2.82 9.05 -12.22
CA GLY A 195 3.32 8.46 -13.44
C GLY A 195 4.39 7.38 -13.24
N ILE A 196 4.50 6.84 -12.01
CA ILE A 196 5.45 5.78 -11.65
C ILE A 196 4.77 4.43 -11.78
N ALA A 197 4.40 4.11 -12.99
CA ALA A 197 3.73 2.86 -13.32
C ALA A 197 4.14 2.38 -14.71
N ARG A 198 4.05 1.07 -14.93
CA ARG A 198 4.41 0.46 -16.22
C ARG A 198 3.30 -0.44 -16.71
N ASN A 199 2.85 -0.19 -17.94
CA ASN A 199 1.91 -1.03 -18.66
C ASN A 199 2.68 -2.15 -19.41
N LEU A 200 2.86 -3.31 -18.76
CA LEU A 200 3.67 -4.40 -19.31
C LEU A 200 3.05 -5.03 -20.55
N LEU A 201 1.73 -5.06 -20.65
CA LEU A 201 1.04 -5.62 -21.81
C LEU A 201 1.27 -4.75 -23.06
N ALA A 202 1.10 -3.44 -22.92
CA ALA A 202 1.34 -2.50 -24.01
C ALA A 202 2.81 -2.48 -24.42
N GLU A 203 3.74 -2.54 -23.45
CA GLU A 203 5.17 -2.60 -23.71
C GLU A 203 5.54 -3.87 -24.48
N TYR A 204 5.01 -5.03 -24.08
CA TYR A 204 5.23 -6.29 -24.77
C TYR A 204 4.69 -6.25 -26.21
N ASN A 205 3.45 -5.84 -26.37
CA ASN A 205 2.80 -5.75 -27.68
C ASN A 205 3.57 -4.82 -28.63
N ALA A 206 3.99 -3.65 -28.15
CA ALA A 206 4.78 -2.70 -28.94
C ALA A 206 6.16 -3.27 -29.32
N LYS A 207 6.85 -3.90 -28.37
CA LYS A 207 8.22 -4.40 -28.57
C LYS A 207 8.30 -5.60 -29.51
N TYR A 208 7.32 -6.50 -29.42
CA TYR A 208 7.32 -7.75 -30.18
C TYR A 208 6.29 -7.75 -31.32
N SER A 209 5.67 -6.60 -31.61
CA SER A 209 4.61 -6.45 -32.64
C SER A 209 3.50 -7.48 -32.47
N GLN A 210 3.08 -7.70 -31.22
CA GLN A 210 1.98 -8.58 -30.85
C GLN A 210 0.70 -7.78 -30.60
N SER A 211 -0.41 -8.48 -30.46
CA SER A 211 -1.74 -7.91 -30.12
C SER A 211 -2.44 -8.72 -29.05
N LEU A 212 -1.73 -9.08 -27.99
CA LEU A 212 -2.32 -9.79 -26.86
C LEU A 212 -3.33 -8.90 -26.13
N THR A 213 -4.41 -9.50 -25.70
CA THR A 213 -5.35 -8.92 -24.73
C THR A 213 -4.96 -9.34 -23.31
N VAL A 214 -5.56 -8.73 -22.30
CA VAL A 214 -5.31 -9.09 -20.89
C VAL A 214 -5.56 -10.59 -20.66
N ALA A 215 -6.67 -11.11 -21.15
CA ALA A 215 -7.02 -12.53 -21.01
C ALA A 215 -6.02 -13.48 -21.71
N THR A 216 -5.53 -13.11 -22.90
CA THR A 216 -4.56 -13.94 -23.63
C THR A 216 -3.12 -13.77 -23.11
N ALA A 217 -2.82 -12.66 -22.47
CA ALA A 217 -1.53 -12.42 -21.85
C ALA A 217 -1.28 -13.37 -20.65
N LEU A 218 -2.30 -13.57 -19.80
CA LEU A 218 -2.20 -14.43 -18.61
C LEU A 218 -2.00 -15.93 -18.95
N ILE A 219 -2.25 -16.33 -20.18
CA ILE A 219 -2.02 -17.71 -20.66
C ILE A 219 -0.83 -17.82 -21.64
N SER A 220 -0.09 -16.75 -21.86
CA SER A 220 1.06 -16.71 -22.76
C SER A 220 2.36 -16.83 -22.00
N ALA A 221 3.06 -17.98 -22.13
CA ALA A 221 4.35 -18.21 -21.49
C ALA A 221 5.40 -17.14 -21.85
N ASP A 222 5.43 -16.68 -23.12
CA ASP A 222 6.39 -15.67 -23.56
C ASP A 222 6.13 -14.30 -22.92
N PHE A 223 4.85 -13.93 -22.76
CA PHE A 223 4.47 -12.72 -22.04
C PHE A 223 4.82 -12.83 -20.56
N LEU A 224 4.51 -13.94 -19.90
CA LEU A 224 4.80 -14.14 -18.48
C LEU A 224 6.31 -14.12 -18.19
N ARG A 225 7.15 -14.69 -19.07
CA ARG A 225 8.62 -14.57 -19.00
C ARG A 225 9.08 -13.12 -19.14
N PHE A 226 8.49 -12.39 -20.08
CA PHE A 226 8.79 -10.97 -20.25
C PHE A 226 8.40 -10.16 -19.00
N ALA A 227 7.18 -10.34 -18.48
CA ALA A 227 6.71 -9.63 -17.30
C ALA A 227 7.57 -9.92 -16.06
N SER A 228 7.88 -11.19 -15.79
CA SER A 228 8.76 -11.59 -14.70
C SER A 228 10.16 -10.97 -14.81
N LYS A 229 10.71 -10.93 -16.04
CA LYS A 229 12.00 -10.27 -16.28
C LYS A 229 11.96 -8.77 -16.00
N GLU A 230 10.90 -8.06 -16.41
CA GLU A 230 10.80 -6.61 -16.20
C GLU A 230 10.54 -6.26 -14.72
N ILE A 231 9.77 -7.09 -14.00
CA ILE A 231 9.60 -6.99 -12.54
C ILE A 231 10.95 -7.16 -11.84
N ASN A 232 11.68 -8.24 -12.13
CA ASN A 232 13.02 -8.49 -11.57
C ASN A 232 14.02 -7.37 -11.92
N ARG A 233 13.90 -6.78 -13.10
CA ARG A 233 14.72 -5.64 -13.51
C ARG A 233 14.42 -4.41 -12.67
N ALA A 234 13.14 -4.14 -12.36
CA ALA A 234 12.75 -3.03 -11.51
C ALA A 234 13.30 -3.19 -10.09
N VAL A 235 13.19 -4.39 -9.51
CA VAL A 235 13.79 -4.73 -8.20
C VAL A 235 15.28 -4.36 -8.18
N LYS A 236 16.04 -4.75 -9.22
CA LYS A 236 17.47 -4.43 -9.30
C LYS A 236 17.76 -2.93 -9.51
N ASN A 237 16.91 -2.25 -10.27
CA ASN A 237 17.08 -0.82 -10.55
C ASN A 237 16.74 0.04 -9.32
N MET A 238 15.72 -0.30 -8.55
CA MET A 238 15.37 0.38 -7.30
C MET A 238 16.49 0.31 -6.24
N GLY A 239 17.38 -0.70 -6.33
CA GLY A 239 18.58 -0.79 -5.51
C GLY A 239 19.68 0.23 -5.86
N LYS A 240 19.47 1.08 -6.88
CA LYS A 240 20.41 2.14 -7.28
C LYS A 240 19.83 3.51 -6.98
N MET A 241 20.72 4.43 -6.61
CA MET A 241 20.35 5.82 -6.37
C MET A 241 19.69 6.44 -7.62
N SER A 242 18.42 6.81 -7.50
CA SER A 242 17.62 7.31 -8.64
C SER A 242 16.45 8.17 -8.13
N THR A 243 15.94 9.03 -8.98
CA THR A 243 14.69 9.79 -8.79
C THR A 243 13.51 9.15 -9.56
N ALA A 244 13.73 8.03 -10.24
CA ALA A 244 12.78 7.47 -11.20
C ALA A 244 11.63 6.65 -10.56
N PHE A 245 11.72 6.35 -9.26
CA PHE A 245 10.82 5.44 -8.59
C PHE A 245 10.02 6.08 -7.43
N ASN A 246 9.99 7.41 -7.34
CA ASN A 246 9.18 8.10 -6.33
C ASN A 246 8.52 9.36 -6.91
N LYS A 247 7.32 9.69 -6.41
CA LYS A 247 6.51 10.82 -6.89
C LYS A 247 7.17 12.16 -6.59
N ALA A 248 7.85 12.29 -5.46
CA ALA A 248 8.52 13.52 -5.05
C ALA A 248 9.78 13.86 -5.87
N GLY A 249 10.26 12.94 -6.73
CA GLY A 249 11.52 13.13 -7.46
C GLY A 249 12.75 13.15 -6.56
N TYR A 250 12.64 12.59 -5.35
CA TYR A 250 13.70 12.52 -4.37
C TYR A 250 14.75 11.46 -4.75
N LYS A 251 16.03 11.81 -4.63
CA LYS A 251 17.12 10.92 -5.00
C LYS A 251 17.39 9.90 -3.91
N THR A 252 16.88 8.69 -4.07
CA THR A 252 16.94 7.61 -3.08
C THR A 252 17.18 6.24 -3.72
N PHE A 253 17.33 5.22 -2.89
CA PHE A 253 17.45 3.82 -3.29
C PHE A 253 16.80 2.92 -2.24
N THR A 254 16.42 1.71 -2.63
CA THR A 254 15.82 0.72 -1.74
C THR A 254 16.65 -0.55 -1.75
N THR A 255 17.16 -0.97 -0.60
CA THR A 255 17.90 -2.22 -0.47
C THR A 255 16.96 -3.43 -0.53
N PRO A 256 17.42 -4.61 -0.97
CA PRO A 256 16.55 -5.80 -1.11
C PRO A 256 15.83 -6.22 0.17
N ASP A 257 16.44 -5.99 1.33
CA ASP A 257 15.87 -6.29 2.66
C ASP A 257 14.76 -5.32 3.09
N ARG A 258 14.68 -4.17 2.44
CA ARG A 258 13.64 -3.14 2.66
C ARG A 258 12.59 -3.10 1.56
N MET A 259 12.74 -3.95 0.56
CA MET A 259 11.85 -3.97 -0.59
C MET A 259 10.71 -4.95 -0.35
N VAL A 260 9.50 -4.47 -0.46
CA VAL A 260 8.28 -5.26 -0.42
C VAL A 260 7.76 -5.41 -1.84
N VAL A 261 7.48 -6.64 -2.24
CA VAL A 261 6.88 -6.97 -3.53
C VAL A 261 5.53 -7.60 -3.25
N GLU A 262 4.48 -6.94 -3.60
CA GLU A 262 3.12 -7.47 -3.52
C GLU A 262 2.66 -7.89 -4.91
N MET A 263 2.11 -9.09 -5.04
CA MET A 263 1.74 -9.66 -6.33
C MET A 263 0.32 -10.23 -6.29
N LEU A 264 -0.44 -9.95 -7.33
CA LEU A 264 -1.80 -10.48 -7.44
C LEU A 264 -1.75 -11.99 -7.65
N SER A 265 -2.51 -12.75 -6.83
CA SER A 265 -2.56 -14.22 -6.84
C SER A 265 -2.84 -14.81 -8.22
N GLU A 266 -3.70 -14.18 -9.01
CA GLU A 266 -4.03 -14.61 -10.37
C GLU A 266 -2.78 -14.59 -11.28
N PHE A 267 -2.01 -13.50 -11.22
CA PHE A 267 -0.78 -13.39 -12.01
C PHE A 267 0.32 -14.34 -11.49
N ALA A 268 0.46 -14.46 -10.17
CA ALA A 268 1.44 -15.38 -9.56
C ALA A 268 1.14 -16.82 -9.96
N SER A 269 -0.14 -17.26 -9.82
CA SER A 269 -0.58 -18.59 -10.19
C SER A 269 -0.41 -18.88 -11.69
N ALA A 270 -0.71 -17.89 -12.55
CA ALA A 270 -0.49 -18.03 -13.98
C ALA A 270 1.01 -18.20 -14.30
N THR A 271 1.86 -17.42 -13.64
CA THR A 271 3.31 -17.49 -13.81
C THR A 271 3.85 -18.86 -13.38
N ASP A 272 3.45 -19.34 -12.22
CA ASP A 272 3.84 -20.66 -11.72
C ASP A 272 3.38 -21.78 -12.65
N MET A 273 2.14 -21.73 -13.11
CA MET A 273 1.58 -22.77 -13.99
C MET A 273 2.28 -22.83 -15.35
N TYR A 274 2.49 -21.68 -15.98
CA TYR A 274 3.00 -21.64 -17.36
C TYR A 274 4.53 -21.62 -17.47
N LEU A 275 5.25 -21.16 -16.43
CA LEU A 275 6.71 -21.16 -16.45
C LEU A 275 7.32 -22.45 -15.91
N GLN A 276 6.68 -23.13 -14.96
CA GLN A 276 7.17 -24.42 -14.41
C GLN A 276 6.97 -25.58 -15.39
N SER A 277 5.93 -25.55 -16.24
CA SER A 277 5.60 -26.67 -17.12
C SER A 277 6.61 -26.90 -18.27
N ASP A 278 7.45 -25.91 -18.58
CA ASP A 278 8.29 -25.93 -19.80
C ASP A 278 9.80 -26.04 -19.52
N THR A 279 10.26 -26.01 -18.29
CA THR A 279 11.68 -25.99 -17.99
C THR A 279 12.06 -26.88 -16.80
N PHE A 280 12.97 -27.84 -17.03
CA PHE A 280 13.68 -28.60 -16.01
C PHE A 280 14.66 -27.73 -15.16
N HIS A 281 14.64 -26.41 -15.28
CA HIS A 281 15.54 -25.48 -14.61
C HIS A 281 14.75 -24.41 -13.86
N ASP A 282 14.35 -24.71 -12.63
CA ASP A 282 13.63 -23.82 -11.71
C ASP A 282 14.35 -22.49 -11.40
N GLU A 283 15.66 -22.41 -11.59
CA GLU A 283 16.45 -21.24 -11.17
C GLU A 283 16.45 -20.06 -12.15
N LEU A 284 15.98 -20.25 -13.39
CA LEU A 284 16.11 -19.23 -14.46
C LEU A 284 14.93 -18.28 -14.61
N THR A 285 13.79 -18.57 -14.00
CA THR A 285 12.54 -17.78 -14.16
C THR A 285 11.86 -17.45 -12.86
N ALA A 286 12.54 -17.56 -11.73
CA ALA A 286 11.96 -17.27 -10.42
C ALA A 286 11.52 -15.81 -10.32
N LEU A 287 10.26 -15.60 -9.88
CA LEU A 287 9.79 -14.32 -9.40
C LEU A 287 10.60 -13.90 -8.15
N PRO A 288 10.76 -12.60 -7.86
CA PRO A 288 11.30 -12.18 -6.58
C PRO A 288 10.42 -12.72 -5.44
N ASN A 289 10.95 -12.79 -4.23
CA ASN A 289 10.10 -13.07 -3.07
C ASN A 289 8.98 -12.04 -3.01
N TYR A 290 7.74 -12.49 -2.93
CA TYR A 290 6.57 -11.63 -2.95
C TYR A 290 5.56 -12.02 -1.87
N GLU A 291 4.75 -11.06 -1.50
CA GLU A 291 3.54 -11.25 -0.69
C GLU A 291 2.35 -11.47 -1.64
N ASP A 292 1.63 -12.56 -1.43
CA ASP A 292 0.51 -12.95 -2.28
C ASP A 292 -0.75 -12.18 -1.90
N VAL A 293 -1.36 -11.51 -2.87
CA VAL A 293 -2.55 -10.67 -2.68
C VAL A 293 -3.69 -11.20 -3.54
N PRO A 294 -4.77 -11.72 -2.93
CA PRO A 294 -5.88 -12.29 -3.69
C PRO A 294 -6.68 -11.24 -4.47
N PHE A 295 -6.78 -10.04 -3.96
CA PHE A 295 -7.45 -8.89 -4.59
C PHE A 295 -6.96 -7.58 -3.98
N TRP A 296 -7.01 -6.47 -4.74
CA TRP A 296 -6.57 -5.16 -4.25
C TRP A 296 -7.67 -4.46 -3.45
N GLN A 297 -8.83 -4.21 -4.06
CA GLN A 297 -9.93 -3.45 -3.46
C GLN A 297 -11.23 -4.24 -3.36
N ALA A 298 -11.40 -5.29 -4.13
CA ALA A 298 -12.62 -6.09 -4.16
C ALA A 298 -12.87 -6.82 -2.82
N SER A 299 -14.10 -7.23 -2.60
CA SER A 299 -14.52 -7.93 -1.38
C SER A 299 -14.25 -9.45 -1.40
N GLY A 300 -13.54 -9.96 -2.40
CA GLY A 300 -13.29 -11.39 -2.57
C GLY A 300 -14.52 -12.23 -2.95
N LYS A 301 -15.62 -11.61 -3.36
CA LYS A 301 -16.83 -12.31 -3.79
C LYS A 301 -16.75 -12.87 -5.21
N ASP A 302 -15.98 -12.19 -6.05
CA ASP A 302 -15.80 -12.53 -7.46
C ASP A 302 -14.34 -12.88 -7.71
N PHE A 303 -14.11 -13.94 -8.48
CA PHE A 303 -12.79 -14.37 -8.93
C PHE A 303 -12.47 -13.83 -10.34
N ASP A 304 -13.16 -12.78 -10.78
CA ASP A 304 -12.88 -12.14 -12.07
C ASP A 304 -11.61 -11.28 -11.95
N PHE A 305 -10.67 -11.52 -12.85
CA PHE A 305 -9.41 -10.77 -12.92
C PHE A 305 -9.64 -9.25 -12.96
N ASN A 306 -10.61 -8.76 -13.71
CA ASN A 306 -10.90 -7.34 -13.81
C ASN A 306 -11.30 -6.73 -12.46
N THR A 307 -12.04 -7.48 -11.64
CA THR A 307 -12.48 -7.06 -10.31
C THR A 307 -11.34 -7.14 -9.31
N CYS A 308 -10.62 -8.27 -9.28
CA CYS A 308 -9.53 -8.50 -8.34
C CYS A 308 -8.33 -7.57 -8.57
N SER A 309 -8.08 -7.20 -9.83
CA SER A 309 -6.94 -6.39 -10.26
C SER A 309 -7.18 -4.89 -10.27
N SER A 310 -8.35 -4.43 -9.84
CA SER A 310 -8.77 -3.03 -9.96
C SER A 310 -8.70 -2.28 -8.64
N ILE A 311 -8.34 -1.00 -8.72
CA ILE A 311 -8.49 -0.02 -7.63
C ILE A 311 -9.28 1.19 -8.14
N ASN A 312 -10.01 1.82 -7.22
CA ASN A 312 -10.66 3.11 -7.43
C ASN A 312 -10.51 3.94 -6.14
N ILE A 313 -9.62 4.91 -6.14
CA ILE A 313 -9.24 5.69 -4.97
C ILE A 313 -9.48 7.16 -5.25
N GLU A 314 -10.30 7.75 -4.38
CA GLU A 314 -10.53 9.18 -4.27
C GLU A 314 -9.87 9.65 -2.97
N HIS A 315 -8.88 10.50 -3.03
CA HIS A 315 -8.17 11.01 -1.86
C HIS A 315 -7.72 12.45 -2.09
N ASP A 316 -7.89 13.30 -1.07
CA ASP A 316 -7.62 14.73 -1.16
C ASP A 316 -6.16 15.09 -1.50
N ASP A 317 -5.22 14.19 -1.19
CA ASP A 317 -3.80 14.37 -1.50
C ASP A 317 -3.40 13.91 -2.90
N LEU A 318 -4.34 13.36 -3.69
CA LEU A 318 -4.11 13.02 -5.09
C LEU A 318 -4.51 14.19 -5.99
N ASP A 319 -3.74 14.43 -7.05
CA ASP A 319 -4.06 15.47 -8.03
C ASP A 319 -5.37 15.14 -8.79
N ASN A 320 -5.69 13.85 -8.93
CA ASN A 320 -6.91 13.36 -9.55
C ASN A 320 -7.36 12.06 -8.91
N ASP A 321 -8.66 11.76 -9.00
CA ASP A 321 -9.19 10.44 -8.66
C ASP A 321 -8.55 9.37 -9.55
N VAL A 322 -8.06 8.31 -8.94
CA VAL A 322 -7.33 7.24 -9.63
C VAL A 322 -8.18 5.98 -9.72
N SER A 323 -8.53 5.63 -10.95
CA SER A 323 -9.17 4.35 -11.27
C SER A 323 -8.28 3.58 -12.24
N GLN A 324 -7.78 2.41 -11.82
CA GLN A 324 -6.91 1.56 -12.63
C GLN A 324 -7.30 0.11 -12.48
N SER A 325 -7.41 -0.60 -13.61
CA SER A 325 -7.60 -2.04 -13.67
C SER A 325 -6.35 -2.75 -14.20
N GLY A 326 -6.29 -4.06 -14.01
CA GLY A 326 -5.21 -4.88 -14.52
C GLY A 326 -3.92 -4.82 -13.71
N ILE A 327 -3.95 -4.32 -12.47
CA ILE A 327 -2.76 -4.26 -11.60
C ILE A 327 -2.35 -5.68 -11.20
N ILE A 328 -1.11 -6.04 -11.51
CA ILE A 328 -0.55 -7.37 -11.25
C ILE A 328 0.52 -7.39 -10.17
N CYS A 329 1.25 -6.28 -9.99
CA CYS A 329 2.34 -6.22 -9.02
C CYS A 329 2.55 -4.79 -8.56
N PHE A 330 2.82 -4.63 -7.26
CA PHE A 330 3.26 -3.40 -6.64
C PHE A 330 4.59 -3.66 -5.91
N ILE A 331 5.61 -2.87 -6.22
CA ILE A 331 6.90 -2.94 -5.55
C ILE A 331 7.13 -1.62 -4.86
N HIS A 332 7.44 -1.66 -3.57
CA HIS A 332 7.68 -0.46 -2.80
C HIS A 332 8.74 -0.64 -1.71
N ASP A 333 9.29 0.46 -1.25
CA ASP A 333 10.09 0.50 -0.02
C ASP A 333 9.19 0.31 1.19
N ILE A 334 9.64 -0.41 2.19
CA ILE A 334 8.91 -0.60 3.46
C ILE A 334 8.54 0.73 4.13
N GLU A 335 9.23 1.83 3.83
CA GLU A 335 8.92 3.16 4.32
C GLU A 335 7.86 3.91 3.49
N ASN A 336 7.52 3.41 2.29
CA ASN A 336 6.53 4.06 1.42
C ASN A 336 5.13 3.98 2.00
N VAL A 337 4.78 2.84 2.59
CA VAL A 337 3.45 2.59 3.14
C VAL A 337 3.56 2.18 4.60
N ALA A 338 2.75 2.76 5.45
CA ALA A 338 2.60 2.34 6.83
C ALA A 338 1.12 2.39 7.23
N ALA A 339 0.57 1.27 7.65
CA ALA A 339 -0.72 1.19 8.31
C ALA A 339 -0.48 0.91 9.80
N TYR A 340 -1.22 1.57 10.67
CA TYR A 340 -1.12 1.38 12.11
C TYR A 340 -2.50 1.21 12.74
N PHE A 341 -2.51 0.40 13.79
CA PHE A 341 -3.71 -0.03 14.45
C PHE A 341 -3.42 -0.26 15.93
N GLY A 342 -4.07 0.46 16.82
CA GLY A 342 -3.71 0.37 18.22
C GLY A 342 -4.67 1.03 19.19
N ASN A 343 -4.21 1.24 20.42
CA ASN A 343 -4.92 1.86 21.53
C ASN A 343 -6.33 1.27 21.74
N ARG A 344 -6.38 -0.07 21.75
CA ARG A 344 -7.62 -0.83 21.91
C ARG A 344 -8.19 -0.67 23.32
N ARG A 345 -9.43 -0.24 23.41
CA ARG A 345 -10.15 -0.01 24.67
C ARG A 345 -11.52 -0.66 24.60
N ALA A 346 -11.90 -1.34 25.68
CA ALA A 346 -13.24 -1.92 25.82
C ALA A 346 -14.11 -1.04 26.71
N TRP A 347 -15.39 -1.03 26.43
CA TRP A 347 -16.42 -0.39 27.25
C TRP A 347 -17.69 -1.23 27.25
N GLU A 348 -18.52 -1.04 28.24
CA GLU A 348 -19.76 -1.76 28.39
C GLU A 348 -20.89 -0.84 28.92
N ILE A 349 -22.09 -1.05 28.39
CA ILE A 349 -23.28 -0.35 28.82
C ILE A 349 -24.43 -1.35 28.95
N VAL A 350 -25.10 -1.35 30.10
CA VAL A 350 -26.34 -2.07 30.27
C VAL A 350 -27.51 -1.12 29.96
N ASN A 351 -28.34 -1.50 29.00
CA ASN A 351 -29.55 -0.79 28.71
C ASN A 351 -30.73 -1.48 29.41
N PRO A 352 -31.22 -0.92 30.57
CA PRO A 352 -32.26 -1.56 31.35
C PRO A 352 -33.61 -1.53 30.66
N ARG A 353 -33.81 -0.61 29.70
CA ARG A 353 -35.11 -0.46 29.01
C ARG A 353 -35.31 -1.55 27.94
N SER A 354 -34.23 -1.96 27.27
CA SER A 354 -34.26 -3.02 26.25
C SER A 354 -33.75 -4.35 26.78
N GLU A 355 -33.36 -4.43 28.06
CA GLU A 355 -32.81 -5.62 28.71
C GLU A 355 -31.64 -6.24 27.92
N VAL A 356 -30.74 -5.39 27.42
CA VAL A 356 -29.54 -5.81 26.68
C VAL A 356 -28.27 -5.25 27.31
N VAL A 357 -27.21 -6.01 27.19
CA VAL A 357 -25.84 -5.58 27.45
C VAL A 357 -25.18 -5.26 26.10
N VAL A 358 -24.69 -4.05 25.97
CA VAL A 358 -23.90 -3.61 24.85
C VAL A 358 -22.44 -3.66 25.25
N HIS A 359 -21.70 -4.58 24.67
CA HIS A 359 -20.26 -4.66 24.82
C HIS A 359 -19.63 -3.99 23.59
N GLY A 360 -18.79 -2.99 23.80
CA GLY A 360 -18.12 -2.27 22.74
C GLY A 360 -16.61 -2.28 22.92
N GLU A 361 -15.92 -2.40 21.81
CA GLU A 361 -14.49 -2.18 21.74
C GLU A 361 -14.20 -1.03 20.78
N LYS A 362 -13.24 -0.20 21.15
CA LYS A 362 -12.83 0.97 20.39
C LYS A 362 -11.33 0.93 20.19
N ALA A 363 -10.89 1.22 18.96
CA ALA A 363 -9.48 1.32 18.64
C ALA A 363 -9.19 2.55 17.80
N GLU A 364 -7.91 2.88 17.70
CA GLU A 364 -7.38 3.90 16.79
C GLU A 364 -6.80 3.21 15.57
N LYS A 365 -6.99 3.83 14.40
CA LYS A 365 -6.42 3.38 13.13
C LYS A 365 -5.93 4.57 12.32
N GLY A 366 -4.95 4.33 11.48
CA GLY A 366 -4.46 5.31 10.53
C GLY A 366 -3.53 4.67 9.53
N PHE A 367 -3.16 5.43 8.52
CA PHE A 367 -2.13 5.05 7.58
C PHE A 367 -1.36 6.28 7.11
N ALA A 368 -0.19 6.04 6.54
CA ALA A 368 0.64 7.07 5.95
C ALA A 368 1.23 6.54 4.64
N VAL A 369 1.28 7.39 3.62
CA VAL A 369 1.95 7.12 2.35
C VAL A 369 3.05 8.15 2.17
N ASP A 370 4.26 7.69 1.89
CA ASP A 370 5.45 8.54 1.76
C ASP A 370 5.92 8.57 0.30
N ASP A 371 5.62 9.65 -0.38
CA ASP A 371 5.96 9.86 -1.79
C ASP A 371 7.45 10.08 -2.08
N HIS A 372 8.30 10.20 -1.03
CA HIS A 372 9.75 10.26 -1.16
C HIS A 372 10.39 8.88 -1.20
N ALA A 373 9.70 7.86 -0.71
CA ALA A 373 10.16 6.49 -0.79
C ALA A 373 9.83 5.86 -2.15
N ASN A 374 10.66 4.92 -2.59
CA ASN A 374 10.49 4.30 -3.90
C ASN A 374 9.26 3.40 -3.94
N ALA A 375 8.52 3.49 -5.05
CA ALA A 375 7.40 2.62 -5.38
C ALA A 375 7.24 2.50 -6.89
N VAL A 376 6.68 1.41 -7.39
CA VAL A 376 6.33 1.23 -8.80
C VAL A 376 5.18 0.24 -8.97
N VAL A 377 4.21 0.60 -9.80
CA VAL A 377 3.04 -0.23 -10.12
C VAL A 377 3.22 -0.87 -11.48
N PHE A 378 2.92 -2.17 -11.59
CA PHE A 378 2.86 -2.90 -12.85
C PHE A 378 1.43 -3.33 -13.13
N TYR A 379 0.98 -3.10 -14.35
CA TYR A 379 -0.37 -3.45 -14.75
C TYR A 379 -0.47 -3.88 -16.21
N LEU A 380 -1.59 -4.46 -16.57
CA LEU A 380 -1.95 -4.91 -17.91
C LEU A 380 -3.07 -4.01 -18.44
N GLY A 381 -2.79 -3.24 -19.46
CA GLY A 381 -3.76 -2.33 -20.04
C GLY A 381 -3.58 -2.17 -21.55
N SER A 382 -4.55 -1.52 -22.17
CA SER A 382 -4.44 -1.12 -23.57
C SER A 382 -3.46 0.04 -23.71
N SER A 383 -2.94 0.22 -24.92
CA SER A 383 -2.15 1.39 -25.31
C SER A 383 -3.00 2.42 -26.03
N GLY A 384 -2.62 3.68 -25.91
CA GLY A 384 -3.09 4.74 -26.78
C GLY A 384 -2.21 4.92 -28.03
N THR A 385 -2.48 5.95 -28.79
CA THR A 385 -1.70 6.37 -29.96
C THR A 385 -1.20 7.78 -29.82
N VAL A 386 0.02 8.04 -30.28
CA VAL A 386 0.57 9.40 -30.34
C VAL A 386 0.67 9.84 -31.81
N SER A 387 0.17 11.02 -32.09
CA SER A 387 0.24 11.64 -33.41
C SER A 387 0.86 13.05 -33.29
N LEU A 388 1.35 13.55 -34.40
CA LEU A 388 1.78 14.95 -34.55
C LEU A 388 0.65 15.76 -35.16
N ALA A 389 0.42 16.96 -34.65
CA ALA A 389 -0.39 17.95 -35.33
C ALA A 389 0.30 18.43 -36.60
N GLU A 390 -0.43 19.15 -37.47
CA GLU A 390 0.18 19.78 -38.64
C GLU A 390 1.24 20.79 -38.21
N ILE A 391 2.41 20.75 -38.84
CA ILE A 391 3.57 21.56 -38.47
C ILE A 391 3.91 22.52 -39.60
N GLU A 392 3.86 23.82 -39.32
CA GLU A 392 4.29 24.85 -40.23
C GLU A 392 5.79 25.17 -40.02
N HIS A 393 6.51 25.51 -41.09
CA HIS A 393 7.92 25.91 -41.05
C HIS A 393 8.92 24.91 -40.51
N GLY A 394 8.63 23.60 -40.69
CA GLY A 394 9.53 22.53 -40.30
C GLY A 394 8.86 21.15 -40.36
N SER A 395 9.50 20.17 -39.73
CA SER A 395 8.96 18.83 -39.55
C SER A 395 9.33 18.30 -38.19
N ALA A 396 8.62 17.26 -37.73
CA ALA A 396 9.01 16.51 -36.56
C ALA A 396 8.78 15.01 -36.77
N SER A 397 9.45 14.19 -35.99
CA SER A 397 9.28 12.73 -35.95
C SER A 397 9.19 12.25 -34.54
N LEU A 398 8.47 11.14 -34.34
CA LEU A 398 8.31 10.47 -33.06
C LEU A 398 9.15 9.20 -33.01
N SER A 399 9.78 8.90 -31.87
CA SER A 399 10.47 7.63 -31.65
C SER A 399 9.50 6.44 -31.57
N SER A 400 8.23 6.69 -31.20
CA SER A 400 7.16 5.69 -31.15
C SER A 400 5.82 6.39 -31.38
N SER A 401 4.89 5.73 -32.05
CA SER A 401 3.49 6.15 -32.17
C SER A 401 2.57 5.48 -31.14
N VAL A 402 3.11 4.62 -30.27
CA VAL A 402 2.34 3.87 -29.27
C VAL A 402 2.52 4.52 -27.91
N ALA A 403 1.41 4.98 -27.33
CA ALA A 403 1.36 5.57 -26.00
C ALA A 403 1.05 4.51 -24.93
N TYR A 404 1.91 4.36 -23.95
CA TYR A 404 1.66 3.58 -22.74
C TYR A 404 2.52 4.09 -21.60
N ARG A 405 2.05 3.94 -20.36
CA ARG A 405 2.81 4.36 -19.17
C ARG A 405 4.12 3.58 -19.08
N GLY A 406 5.21 4.32 -18.89
CA GLY A 406 6.58 3.80 -18.92
C GLY A 406 7.28 3.99 -20.25
N ASN A 407 6.60 4.48 -21.30
CA ASN A 407 7.20 4.83 -22.57
C ASN A 407 7.55 6.33 -22.62
N ASN A 408 8.83 6.66 -22.76
CA ASN A 408 9.29 8.01 -23.04
C ASN A 408 9.47 8.19 -24.55
N ILE A 409 8.58 8.94 -25.17
CA ILE A 409 8.57 9.19 -26.60
C ILE A 409 9.41 10.45 -26.88
N ILE A 410 10.46 10.29 -27.66
CA ILE A 410 11.29 11.42 -28.09
C ILE A 410 10.67 12.05 -29.33
N VAL A 411 10.44 13.33 -29.27
CA VAL A 411 10.03 14.19 -30.38
C VAL A 411 11.27 14.85 -30.95
N THR A 412 11.64 14.49 -32.16
CA THR A 412 12.75 15.12 -32.85
C THR A 412 12.22 16.16 -33.83
N CYS A 413 12.50 17.42 -33.57
CA CYS A 413 12.06 18.55 -34.38
C CYS A 413 13.15 19.00 -35.38
N THR A 414 12.76 19.28 -36.62
CA THR A 414 13.64 19.76 -37.67
C THR A 414 13.07 21.09 -38.21
N PRO A 415 13.50 22.21 -37.65
CA PRO A 415 13.06 23.54 -38.13
C PRO A 415 13.52 23.83 -39.58
N ALA A 416 12.70 24.54 -40.33
CA ALA A 416 13.11 25.05 -41.63
C ALA A 416 14.19 26.16 -41.49
N SER A 417 14.91 26.43 -42.54
CA SER A 417 15.95 27.45 -42.53
C SER A 417 15.38 28.81 -42.10
N GLY A 418 15.96 29.43 -41.09
CA GLY A 418 15.50 30.72 -40.53
C GLY A 418 14.45 30.57 -39.41
N TYR A 419 14.16 29.37 -38.95
CA TYR A 419 13.22 29.10 -37.87
C TYR A 419 13.85 28.30 -36.73
N HIS A 420 13.27 28.40 -35.55
CA HIS A 420 13.64 27.57 -34.37
C HIS A 420 12.37 27.01 -33.70
N VAL A 421 12.53 26.02 -32.86
CA VAL A 421 11.43 25.44 -32.07
C VAL A 421 11.08 26.41 -30.95
N LYS A 422 9.84 26.92 -30.94
CA LYS A 422 9.30 27.78 -29.89
C LYS A 422 8.78 26.94 -28.71
N SER A 423 7.89 26.01 -28.99
CA SER A 423 7.29 25.14 -27.99
C SER A 423 6.91 23.78 -28.58
N VAL A 424 6.90 22.76 -27.72
CA VAL A 424 6.37 21.42 -28.02
C VAL A 424 5.48 21.03 -26.84
N ASN A 425 4.19 20.81 -27.11
CA ASN A 425 3.21 20.58 -26.05
C ASN A 425 2.20 19.49 -26.41
N VAL A 426 1.55 18.94 -25.38
CA VAL A 426 0.35 18.11 -25.48
C VAL A 426 -0.77 18.81 -24.71
N GLY A 427 -1.79 19.29 -25.43
CA GLY A 427 -2.77 20.21 -24.86
C GLY A 427 -2.08 21.48 -24.35
N ASP A 428 -2.26 21.83 -23.09
CA ASP A 428 -1.68 23.00 -22.44
C ASP A 428 -0.37 22.71 -21.68
N VAL A 429 0.17 21.49 -21.77
CA VAL A 429 1.37 21.07 -21.02
C VAL A 429 2.58 21.03 -21.96
N ASP A 430 3.60 21.81 -21.63
CA ASP A 430 4.88 21.78 -22.34
C ASP A 430 5.65 20.50 -22.06
N LEU A 431 6.29 19.94 -23.11
CA LEU A 431 7.15 18.76 -23.00
C LEU A 431 8.51 19.11 -22.40
N GLU A 432 9.10 18.15 -21.70
CA GLU A 432 10.45 18.28 -21.15
C GLU A 432 11.48 18.46 -22.28
N LYS A 433 12.18 19.58 -22.26
CA LYS A 433 13.21 19.88 -23.25
C LYS A 433 14.51 19.15 -22.92
N ILE A 434 14.95 18.27 -23.82
CA ILE A 434 16.27 17.59 -23.75
C ILE A 434 17.35 18.50 -24.34
N ASP A 435 17.10 19.01 -25.54
CA ASP A 435 17.94 19.99 -26.25
C ASP A 435 17.10 20.89 -27.16
N ASN A 436 17.75 21.66 -28.05
CA ASN A 436 17.05 22.62 -28.94
C ASN A 436 16.15 21.94 -29.99
N THR A 437 16.29 20.64 -30.22
CA THR A 437 15.60 19.88 -31.24
C THR A 437 14.91 18.63 -30.72
N HIS A 438 15.22 18.21 -29.49
CA HIS A 438 14.66 16.99 -28.88
C HIS A 438 13.88 17.32 -27.62
N TYR A 439 12.69 16.73 -27.53
CA TYR A 439 11.77 16.85 -26.40
C TYR A 439 11.28 15.47 -25.97
N ALA A 440 11.08 15.25 -24.66
CA ALA A 440 10.59 14.01 -24.10
C ALA A 440 9.11 14.13 -23.72
N TYR A 441 8.31 13.22 -24.22
CA TYR A 441 6.93 13.02 -23.81
C TYR A 441 6.82 11.77 -22.94
N LYS A 442 6.46 11.92 -21.70
CA LYS A 442 6.10 10.79 -20.81
C LYS A 442 4.70 10.34 -21.19
N ALA A 443 4.60 9.25 -21.93
CA ALA A 443 3.32 8.78 -22.44
C ALA A 443 2.42 8.24 -21.34
N THR A 444 1.12 8.50 -21.48
CA THR A 444 0.04 7.83 -20.74
C THR A 444 -0.57 6.74 -21.62
N ASP A 445 -1.57 5.98 -21.12
CA ASP A 445 -2.26 4.98 -21.94
C ASP A 445 -3.31 5.57 -22.89
N SER A 446 -3.44 6.88 -22.89
CA SER A 446 -4.44 7.62 -23.69
C SER A 446 -3.85 8.09 -25.01
N ASN A 447 -4.74 8.35 -25.96
CA ASN A 447 -4.37 8.99 -27.22
C ASN A 447 -3.88 10.42 -26.94
N ALA A 448 -2.78 10.82 -27.59
CA ALA A 448 -2.22 12.16 -27.46
C ALA A 448 -1.87 12.73 -28.84
N THR A 449 -2.08 14.04 -29.00
CA THR A 449 -1.62 14.78 -30.18
C THR A 449 -0.59 15.81 -29.73
N ILE A 450 0.62 15.69 -30.26
CA ILE A 450 1.72 16.60 -29.95
C ILE A 450 1.72 17.74 -30.96
N THR A 451 1.69 18.97 -30.45
CA THR A 451 1.76 20.19 -31.22
C THR A 451 3.17 20.76 -31.13
N VAL A 452 3.77 21.03 -32.27
CA VAL A 452 5.09 21.66 -32.41
C VAL A 452 4.91 23.03 -33.02
N THR A 453 5.34 24.08 -32.34
CA THR A 453 5.28 25.45 -32.81
C THR A 453 6.68 25.95 -33.18
N MET A 454 6.84 26.45 -34.40
CA MET A 454 8.09 27.03 -34.88
C MET A 454 7.98 28.57 -34.92
N GLU A 455 9.10 29.27 -34.68
CA GLU A 455 9.17 30.74 -34.71
C GLU A 455 10.36 31.19 -35.55
N ALA A 456 10.22 32.29 -36.29
CA ALA A 456 11.30 32.83 -37.10
C ALA A 456 12.47 33.32 -36.21
N ASN A 457 13.69 33.12 -36.66
CA ASN A 457 14.86 33.66 -35.99
C ASN A 457 14.84 35.18 -36.09
N SER A 458 14.91 35.86 -34.95
CA SER A 458 14.98 37.32 -34.85
C SER A 458 16.34 37.84 -35.32
#